data_a5d2a1f7142b101f750e088f0996beba
#
_entry.id   a5d2a1f7142b101f750e088f0996beba
#
_cell.length_a   1.000
_cell.length_b   1.000
_cell.length_c   1.000
_cell.angle_alpha   90.00
_cell.angle_beta   90.00
_cell.angle_gamma   90.00
#
_symmetry.space_group_name_H-M   'P 1'
#
loop_
_entity.id
_entity.type
_entity.pdbx_description
1 polymer ?
#
loop_
_entity_poly.entity_id
_entity_poly.type
_entity_poly.pdbx_seq_one_letter_code
_entity_poly.pdbx_strand_id
1 'polypeptide(L)'
;MNNLLSNTDKVNSVINENELEYQGVKIPLTKNTKFIIQADLRQNYFHSIESFFEFFFAFLPNKGKVPDNRNILRALVKSNWSKNYKKIEYIANGKMKLNFLDEMIDFLDHKVSIGHYLFYVGTFSKEKFNEEYQDSVKKSIESIKKIIKTIATDFSKRDEYNAYKHTMRVFPSFNSIHILDANTMEEQINFDLSNSASYQIYNDKEKETIVKTKLFDPERDFKMTRICSRLIYNMVELRSIVFGDRKEKNGNEKVALILFNQENIEDSIKHNVKIQDLSFSSKLIKRQ
;
A
#
# COMPACT_ATOMS: atom_id res chain seq x y z
N MET A 1 -15.06 17.96 0.10
CA MET A 1 -14.27 16.99 -0.67
C MET A 1 -13.28 17.65 -1.64
N ASN A 2 -13.59 18.80 -2.25
CA ASN A 2 -12.67 19.51 -3.15
C ASN A 2 -11.36 20.01 -2.50
N ASN A 3 -11.33 20.22 -1.18
CA ASN A 3 -10.13 20.70 -0.48
C ASN A 3 -9.08 19.61 -0.21
N LEU A 4 -9.46 18.32 -0.25
CA LEU A 4 -8.51 17.22 -0.08
C LEU A 4 -7.71 16.95 -1.37
N LEU A 5 -8.31 17.17 -2.55
CA LEU A 5 -7.63 16.99 -3.84
C LEU A 5 -6.67 18.15 -4.15
N SER A 6 -6.98 19.38 -3.75
CA SER A 6 -6.08 20.53 -3.94
C SER A 6 -4.83 20.52 -3.05
N ASN A 7 -4.87 19.79 -1.92
CA ASN A 7 -3.70 19.63 -1.07
C ASN A 7 -2.71 18.56 -1.57
N THR A 8 -3.12 17.69 -2.49
CA THR A 8 -2.25 16.61 -3.00
C THR A 8 -1.17 17.12 -3.97
N ASP A 9 -1.45 18.17 -4.72
CA ASP A 9 -0.44 18.76 -5.62
C ASP A 9 0.64 19.54 -4.83
N LYS A 10 0.27 20.07 -3.66
CA LYS A 10 1.20 20.73 -2.74
C LYS A 10 2.14 19.75 -2.02
N VAL A 11 1.71 18.52 -1.76
CA VAL A 11 2.55 17.50 -1.11
C VAL A 11 3.64 16.98 -2.07
N ASN A 12 3.37 16.95 -3.38
CA ASN A 12 4.38 16.52 -4.37
C ASN A 12 5.56 17.50 -4.48
N SER A 13 5.34 18.80 -4.26
CA SER A 13 6.42 19.81 -4.24
C SER A 13 7.28 19.73 -2.97
N VAL A 14 6.70 19.24 -1.87
CA VAL A 14 7.37 19.16 -0.56
C VAL A 14 8.44 18.07 -0.49
N ILE A 15 8.29 17.01 -1.27
CA ILE A 15 9.19 15.83 -1.17
C ILE A 15 10.59 16.10 -1.75
N ASN A 16 10.71 17.05 -2.67
CA ASN A 16 11.96 17.38 -3.37
C ASN A 16 12.63 18.70 -2.93
N GLU A 17 11.98 19.48 -2.07
CA GLU A 17 12.52 20.77 -1.62
C GLU A 17 13.04 20.68 -0.18
N ASN A 18 14.07 21.45 0.11
CA ASN A 18 14.60 21.58 1.47
C ASN A 18 13.73 22.48 2.38
N GLU A 19 12.57 22.86 1.90
CA GLU A 19 11.62 23.75 2.58
C GLU A 19 10.18 23.22 2.47
N LEU A 20 9.44 23.32 3.55
CA LEU A 20 7.99 23.09 3.60
C LEU A 20 7.29 24.43 3.54
N GLU A 21 6.42 24.67 2.58
CA GLU A 21 5.56 25.84 2.57
C GLU A 21 4.19 25.50 3.17
N TYR A 22 3.86 26.11 4.30
CA TYR A 22 2.56 25.99 4.94
C TYR A 22 1.97 27.37 5.18
N GLN A 23 0.80 27.67 4.59
CA GLN A 23 0.13 28.97 4.68
C GLN A 23 1.03 30.18 4.31
N GLY A 24 1.89 30.02 3.32
CA GLY A 24 2.81 31.07 2.88
C GLY A 24 4.07 31.21 3.75
N VAL A 25 4.23 30.39 4.78
CA VAL A 25 5.45 30.37 5.61
C VAL A 25 6.35 29.25 5.14
N LYS A 26 7.58 29.59 4.75
CA LYS A 26 8.63 28.62 4.39
C LYS A 26 9.31 28.13 5.65
N ILE A 27 9.23 26.83 5.89
CA ILE A 27 9.85 26.14 7.03
C ILE A 27 11.01 25.32 6.50
N PRO A 28 12.27 25.60 6.88
CA PRO A 28 13.40 24.80 6.46
C PRO A 28 13.29 23.38 7.02
N LEU A 29 13.41 22.39 6.16
CA LEU A 29 13.41 20.98 6.56
C LEU A 29 14.78 20.59 7.08
N THR A 30 14.90 20.46 8.39
CA THR A 30 16.09 19.84 8.98
C THR A 30 16.16 18.36 8.56
N LYS A 31 17.36 17.77 8.60
CA LYS A 31 17.54 16.34 8.33
C LYS A 31 16.62 15.47 9.18
N ASN A 32 16.46 15.80 10.47
CA ASN A 32 15.57 15.06 11.37
C ASN A 32 14.10 15.22 10.99
N THR A 33 13.67 16.42 10.62
CA THR A 33 12.29 16.67 10.17
C THR A 33 11.99 15.89 8.89
N LYS A 34 12.92 15.89 7.93
CA LYS A 34 12.80 15.11 6.70
C LYS A 34 12.69 13.62 6.98
N PHE A 35 13.54 13.09 7.86
CA PHE A 35 13.49 11.69 8.30
C PHE A 35 12.14 11.33 8.90
N ILE A 36 11.61 12.15 9.82
CA ILE A 36 10.30 11.91 10.46
C ILE A 36 9.20 11.86 9.41
N ILE A 37 9.15 12.83 8.49
CA ILE A 37 8.13 12.89 7.44
C ILE A 37 8.18 11.65 6.54
N GLN A 38 9.37 11.21 6.15
CA GLN A 38 9.55 10.03 5.30
C GLN A 38 9.19 8.73 6.03
N ALA A 39 9.55 8.63 7.31
CA ALA A 39 9.18 7.50 8.16
C ALA A 39 7.66 7.41 8.36
N ASP A 40 6.99 8.54 8.62
CA ASP A 40 5.53 8.61 8.76
C ASP A 40 4.84 8.25 7.46
N LEU A 41 5.35 8.71 6.31
CA LEU A 41 4.80 8.37 5.01
C LEU A 41 4.90 6.87 4.73
N ARG A 42 6.04 6.26 5.05
CA ARG A 42 6.25 4.82 4.95
C ARG A 42 5.32 4.04 5.89
N GLN A 43 5.15 4.50 7.11
CA GLN A 43 4.20 3.91 8.07
C GLN A 43 2.76 4.02 7.57
N ASN A 44 2.35 5.17 7.04
CA ASN A 44 1.03 5.39 6.47
C ASN A 44 0.78 4.48 5.26
N TYR A 45 1.79 4.21 4.45
CA TYR A 45 1.69 3.24 3.38
C TYR A 45 1.36 1.83 3.93
N PHE A 46 2.07 1.36 4.94
CA PHE A 46 1.76 0.07 5.57
C PHE A 46 0.36 0.03 6.20
N HIS A 47 -0.07 1.09 6.86
CA HIS A 47 -1.44 1.18 7.40
C HIS A 47 -2.50 1.14 6.30
N SER A 48 -2.23 1.77 5.16
CA SER A 48 -3.16 1.74 4.03
C SER A 48 -3.28 0.33 3.42
N ILE A 49 -2.18 -0.43 3.37
CA ILE A 49 -2.20 -1.84 2.95
C ILE A 49 -2.99 -2.69 3.94
N GLU A 50 -2.73 -2.53 5.24
CA GLU A 50 -3.46 -3.24 6.30
C GLU A 50 -4.97 -3.03 6.16
N SER A 51 -5.39 -1.76 6.07
CA SER A 51 -6.78 -1.38 5.90
C SER A 51 -7.38 -1.96 4.61
N PHE A 52 -6.66 -1.87 3.49
CA PHE A 52 -7.12 -2.44 2.23
C PHE A 52 -7.40 -3.94 2.35
N PHE A 53 -6.48 -4.71 2.91
CA PHE A 53 -6.67 -6.16 3.04
C PHE A 53 -7.76 -6.54 4.03
N GLU A 54 -7.99 -5.77 5.09
CA GLU A 54 -9.12 -5.98 5.98
C GLU A 54 -10.46 -5.85 5.24
N PHE A 55 -10.64 -4.76 4.48
CA PHE A 55 -11.82 -4.59 3.65
C PHE A 55 -11.91 -5.66 2.57
N PHE A 56 -10.82 -5.91 1.85
CA PHE A 56 -10.77 -6.89 0.78
C PHE A 56 -11.25 -8.28 1.23
N PHE A 57 -10.71 -8.78 2.35
CA PHE A 57 -11.11 -10.09 2.85
C PHE A 57 -12.52 -10.11 3.46
N ALA A 58 -13.00 -9.00 4.02
CA ALA A 58 -14.35 -8.89 4.56
C ALA A 58 -15.43 -8.86 3.47
N PHE A 59 -15.09 -8.34 2.30
CA PHE A 59 -16.01 -8.21 1.15
C PHE A 59 -16.03 -9.45 0.26
N LEU A 60 -15.04 -10.36 0.36
CA LEU A 60 -14.98 -11.55 -0.47
C LEU A 60 -16.22 -12.43 -0.34
N PRO A 61 -16.77 -12.92 -1.46
CA PRO A 61 -17.85 -13.92 -1.43
C PRO A 61 -17.40 -15.18 -0.68
N ASN A 62 -18.30 -15.77 0.08
CA ASN A 62 -18.07 -17.04 0.75
C ASN A 62 -18.89 -18.12 0.07
N LYS A 63 -18.25 -19.12 -0.54
CA LYS A 63 -18.90 -20.19 -1.32
C LYS A 63 -19.88 -19.64 -2.37
N GLY A 64 -19.46 -18.62 -3.10
CA GLY A 64 -20.28 -17.96 -4.13
C GLY A 64 -21.36 -17.01 -3.60
N LYS A 65 -21.57 -16.92 -2.29
CA LYS A 65 -22.55 -16.02 -1.68
C LYS A 65 -21.89 -14.70 -1.30
N VAL A 66 -22.44 -13.62 -1.81
CA VAL A 66 -22.04 -12.24 -1.49
C VAL A 66 -22.44 -11.91 -0.05
N PRO A 67 -21.53 -11.39 0.80
CA PRO A 67 -21.87 -10.99 2.15
C PRO A 67 -22.75 -9.73 2.16
N ASP A 68 -23.75 -9.71 3.04
CA ASP A 68 -24.53 -8.52 3.35
C ASP A 68 -23.71 -7.53 4.21
N ASN A 69 -24.23 -6.32 4.39
CA ASN A 69 -23.52 -5.27 5.15
C ASN A 69 -23.29 -5.67 6.62
N ARG A 70 -24.22 -6.43 7.23
CA ARG A 70 -24.09 -6.91 8.62
C ARG A 70 -22.96 -7.93 8.74
N ASN A 71 -22.83 -8.82 7.76
CA ASN A 71 -21.77 -9.83 7.73
C ASN A 71 -20.41 -9.19 7.48
N ILE A 72 -20.32 -8.16 6.63
CA ILE A 72 -19.10 -7.38 6.42
C ILE A 72 -18.67 -6.69 7.72
N LEU A 73 -19.58 -5.94 8.37
CA LEU A 73 -19.28 -5.29 9.65
C LEU A 73 -18.82 -6.29 10.71
N ARG A 74 -19.48 -7.45 10.80
CA ARG A 74 -19.07 -8.52 11.71
C ARG A 74 -17.68 -9.06 11.36
N ALA A 75 -17.34 -9.21 10.09
CA ALA A 75 -16.04 -9.67 9.65
C ALA A 75 -14.94 -8.66 10.00
N LEU A 76 -15.19 -7.35 9.82
CA LEU A 76 -14.26 -6.29 10.20
C LEU A 76 -14.02 -6.24 11.71
N VAL A 77 -15.10 -6.25 12.52
CA VAL A 77 -14.99 -6.20 13.99
C VAL A 77 -14.32 -7.46 14.56
N LYS A 78 -14.55 -8.63 13.96
CA LYS A 78 -13.94 -9.91 14.34
C LYS A 78 -12.67 -10.24 13.58
N SER A 79 -12.09 -9.25 12.89
CA SER A 79 -10.90 -9.46 12.08
C SER A 79 -9.80 -10.12 12.90
N ASN A 80 -9.27 -11.24 12.40
CA ASN A 80 -8.11 -11.88 12.97
C ASN A 80 -6.88 -11.54 12.12
N TRP A 81 -6.12 -10.59 12.61
CA TRP A 81 -4.96 -10.08 11.91
C TRP A 81 -3.95 -11.16 11.52
N SER A 82 -3.67 -12.12 12.39
CA SER A 82 -2.74 -13.22 12.10
C SER A 82 -3.23 -14.10 10.93
N LYS A 83 -4.55 -14.33 10.84
CA LYS A 83 -5.14 -15.08 9.71
C LYS A 83 -5.08 -14.28 8.41
N ASN A 84 -5.37 -12.98 8.48
CA ASN A 84 -5.28 -12.09 7.31
C ASN A 84 -3.85 -12.01 6.81
N TYR A 85 -2.88 -11.87 7.71
CA TYR A 85 -1.47 -11.86 7.36
C TYR A 85 -1.03 -13.12 6.60
N LYS A 86 -1.43 -14.31 7.04
CA LYS A 86 -1.15 -15.57 6.32
C LYS A 86 -1.73 -15.57 4.90
N LYS A 87 -2.93 -15.02 4.71
CA LYS A 87 -3.51 -14.88 3.36
C LYS A 87 -2.70 -13.91 2.51
N ILE A 88 -2.25 -12.79 3.07
CA ILE A 88 -1.38 -11.82 2.39
C ILE A 88 -0.07 -12.49 1.97
N GLU A 89 0.58 -13.25 2.86
CA GLU A 89 1.76 -14.04 2.52
C GLU A 89 1.51 -15.04 1.37
N TYR A 90 0.34 -15.69 1.36
CA TYR A 90 -0.02 -16.62 0.29
C TYR A 90 -0.21 -15.90 -1.05
N ILE A 91 -0.74 -14.68 -1.05
CA ILE A 91 -0.78 -13.83 -2.25
C ILE A 91 0.66 -13.44 -2.65
N ALA A 92 1.46 -12.96 -1.69
CA ALA A 92 2.82 -12.49 -1.93
C ALA A 92 3.74 -13.56 -2.53
N ASN A 93 3.63 -14.81 -2.10
CA ASN A 93 4.47 -15.91 -2.59
C ASN A 93 3.82 -16.76 -3.70
N GLY A 94 2.65 -16.34 -4.21
CA GLY A 94 1.95 -16.99 -5.33
C GLY A 94 1.20 -18.26 -4.99
N LYS A 95 1.11 -18.65 -3.70
CA LYS A 95 0.29 -19.80 -3.25
C LYS A 95 -1.20 -19.53 -3.43
N MET A 96 -1.63 -18.26 -3.23
CA MET A 96 -2.97 -17.80 -3.53
C MET A 96 -2.92 -16.98 -4.83
N LYS A 97 -3.40 -17.57 -5.91
CA LYS A 97 -3.51 -16.89 -7.21
C LYS A 97 -4.72 -15.98 -7.20
N LEU A 98 -4.61 -14.78 -7.80
CA LEU A 98 -5.70 -13.80 -7.87
C LEU A 98 -6.70 -14.07 -9.00
N ASN A 99 -6.55 -15.17 -9.73
CA ASN A 99 -7.46 -15.56 -10.81
C ASN A 99 -8.91 -15.80 -10.32
N PHE A 100 -9.10 -16.06 -9.02
CA PHE A 100 -10.45 -16.15 -8.46
C PHE A 100 -11.26 -14.85 -8.63
N LEU A 101 -10.60 -13.71 -8.85
CA LEU A 101 -11.28 -12.46 -9.17
C LEU A 101 -12.01 -12.48 -10.51
N ASP A 102 -11.67 -13.44 -11.38
CA ASP A 102 -12.36 -13.67 -12.67
C ASP A 102 -13.52 -14.65 -12.54
N GLU A 103 -13.63 -15.37 -11.43
CA GLU A 103 -14.72 -16.32 -11.21
C GLU A 103 -16.06 -15.60 -11.19
N MET A 104 -17.04 -16.20 -11.88
CA MET A 104 -18.36 -15.62 -12.02
C MET A 104 -19.25 -16.01 -10.84
N ILE A 105 -19.96 -15.03 -10.32
CA ILE A 105 -20.96 -15.20 -9.26
C ILE A 105 -22.30 -14.62 -9.71
N ASP A 106 -23.38 -15.16 -9.15
CA ASP A 106 -24.71 -14.59 -9.33
C ASP A 106 -24.92 -13.45 -8.32
N PHE A 107 -25.24 -12.25 -8.83
CA PHE A 107 -25.44 -11.06 -8.02
C PHE A 107 -26.46 -10.12 -8.64
N LEU A 108 -27.56 -9.82 -7.93
CA LEU A 108 -28.66 -8.93 -8.38
C LEU A 108 -29.10 -9.24 -9.83
N ASP A 109 -29.47 -10.50 -10.09
CA ASP A 109 -29.90 -10.99 -11.40
C ASP A 109 -28.88 -10.90 -12.54
N HIS A 110 -27.62 -10.62 -12.20
CA HIS A 110 -26.50 -10.58 -13.13
C HIS A 110 -25.46 -11.64 -12.80
N LYS A 111 -24.81 -12.19 -13.85
CA LYS A 111 -23.55 -12.93 -13.71
C LYS A 111 -22.38 -11.97 -13.83
N VAL A 112 -21.63 -11.81 -12.77
CA VAL A 112 -20.50 -10.85 -12.68
C VAL A 112 -19.27 -11.53 -12.12
N SER A 113 -18.08 -11.08 -12.51
CA SER A 113 -16.86 -11.57 -11.88
C SER A 113 -16.72 -11.04 -10.45
N ILE A 114 -16.04 -11.80 -9.59
CA ILE A 114 -15.75 -11.37 -8.22
C ILE A 114 -15.03 -10.02 -8.22
N GLY A 115 -14.09 -9.79 -9.14
CA GLY A 115 -13.39 -8.50 -9.26
C GLY A 115 -14.35 -7.35 -9.62
N HIS A 116 -15.29 -7.56 -10.52
CA HIS A 116 -16.30 -6.56 -10.85
C HIS A 116 -17.21 -6.27 -9.65
N TYR A 117 -17.66 -7.32 -8.96
CA TYR A 117 -18.44 -7.18 -7.74
C TYR A 117 -17.68 -6.39 -6.66
N LEU A 118 -16.41 -6.66 -6.45
CA LEU A 118 -15.63 -6.01 -5.39
C LEU A 118 -15.36 -4.53 -5.66
N PHE A 119 -14.95 -4.20 -6.88
CA PHE A 119 -14.38 -2.88 -7.19
C PHE A 119 -15.29 -1.99 -8.04
N TYR A 120 -16.32 -2.57 -8.68
CA TYR A 120 -17.19 -1.88 -9.63
C TYR A 120 -18.67 -2.25 -9.48
N VAL A 121 -19.09 -2.54 -8.23
CA VAL A 121 -20.47 -2.93 -7.92
C VAL A 121 -21.47 -1.86 -8.40
N GLY A 122 -22.58 -2.30 -9.02
CA GLY A 122 -23.61 -1.42 -9.55
C GLY A 122 -23.40 -0.95 -10.98
N THR A 123 -22.29 -1.35 -11.64
CA THR A 123 -21.99 -0.95 -13.03
C THR A 123 -22.13 -2.12 -14.01
N PHE A 124 -23.02 -3.06 -13.71
CA PHE A 124 -23.17 -4.30 -14.47
C PHE A 124 -24.12 -4.20 -15.67
N SER A 125 -25.06 -3.23 -15.64
CA SER A 125 -26.08 -3.10 -16.66
C SER A 125 -25.48 -2.69 -17.99
N LYS A 126 -25.59 -3.55 -19.01
CA LYS A 126 -25.16 -3.25 -20.38
C LYS A 126 -25.96 -2.12 -21.04
N GLU A 127 -27.18 -1.86 -20.57
CA GLU A 127 -28.02 -0.78 -21.03
C GLU A 127 -27.50 0.59 -20.60
N LYS A 128 -26.88 0.67 -19.39
CA LYS A 128 -26.34 1.90 -18.83
C LYS A 128 -24.85 2.08 -19.10
N PHE A 129 -24.12 0.98 -19.27
CA PHE A 129 -22.67 0.94 -19.42
C PHE A 129 -22.33 0.15 -20.69
N ASN A 130 -21.85 0.85 -21.71
CA ASN A 130 -21.54 0.28 -23.03
C ASN A 130 -20.38 -0.75 -22.97
N GLU A 131 -20.13 -1.43 -24.08
CA GLU A 131 -19.08 -2.46 -24.16
C GLU A 131 -17.67 -1.90 -23.91
N GLU A 132 -17.39 -0.69 -24.39
CA GLU A 132 -16.11 0.00 -24.17
C GLU A 132 -15.84 0.21 -22.68
N TYR A 133 -16.87 0.61 -21.92
CA TYR A 133 -16.77 0.73 -20.46
C TYR A 133 -16.52 -0.63 -19.80
N GLN A 134 -17.23 -1.68 -20.20
CA GLN A 134 -17.06 -3.03 -19.66
C GLN A 134 -15.64 -3.56 -19.91
N ASP A 135 -15.07 -3.29 -21.08
CA ASP A 135 -13.69 -3.66 -21.37
C ASP A 135 -12.67 -2.84 -20.56
N SER A 136 -12.96 -1.56 -20.32
CA SER A 136 -12.15 -0.72 -19.43
C SER A 136 -12.15 -1.24 -17.99
N VAL A 137 -13.30 -1.71 -17.50
CA VAL A 137 -13.40 -2.36 -16.18
C VAL A 137 -12.58 -3.64 -16.13
N LYS A 138 -12.66 -4.51 -17.15
CA LYS A 138 -11.84 -5.73 -17.22
C LYS A 138 -10.34 -5.42 -17.16
N LYS A 139 -9.87 -4.47 -17.99
CA LYS A 139 -8.47 -4.03 -17.98
C LYS A 139 -8.06 -3.47 -16.62
N SER A 140 -8.96 -2.72 -15.99
CA SER A 140 -8.73 -2.19 -14.64
C SER A 140 -8.63 -3.30 -13.58
N ILE A 141 -9.43 -4.36 -13.67
CA ILE A 141 -9.33 -5.52 -12.76
C ILE A 141 -7.97 -6.21 -12.91
N GLU A 142 -7.45 -6.35 -14.14
CA GLU A 142 -6.09 -6.89 -14.35
C GLU A 142 -5.01 -6.00 -13.70
N SER A 143 -5.14 -4.69 -13.81
CA SER A 143 -4.25 -3.75 -13.11
C SER A 143 -4.37 -3.88 -11.59
N ILE A 144 -5.58 -4.05 -11.06
CA ILE A 144 -5.84 -4.28 -9.63
C ILE A 144 -5.17 -5.56 -9.14
N LYS A 145 -5.18 -6.65 -9.92
CA LYS A 145 -4.46 -7.88 -9.56
C LYS A 145 -2.95 -7.64 -9.39
N LYS A 146 -2.34 -6.85 -10.29
CA LYS A 146 -0.93 -6.45 -10.16
C LYS A 146 -0.70 -5.64 -8.88
N ILE A 147 -1.57 -4.66 -8.58
CA ILE A 147 -1.51 -3.86 -7.37
C ILE A 147 -1.57 -4.76 -6.13
N ILE A 148 -2.58 -5.64 -6.04
CA ILE A 148 -2.78 -6.53 -4.89
C ILE A 148 -1.55 -7.41 -4.67
N LYS A 149 -0.95 -7.94 -5.75
CA LYS A 149 0.28 -8.72 -5.66
C LYS A 149 1.45 -7.89 -5.13
N THR A 150 1.61 -6.66 -5.61
CA THR A 150 2.68 -5.75 -5.20
C THR A 150 2.56 -5.37 -3.73
N ILE A 151 1.38 -4.89 -3.29
CA ILE A 151 1.18 -4.49 -1.89
C ILE A 151 1.26 -5.68 -0.94
N ALA A 152 0.85 -6.88 -1.36
CA ALA A 152 1.06 -8.11 -0.58
C ALA A 152 2.55 -8.43 -0.42
N THR A 153 3.34 -8.26 -1.49
CA THR A 153 4.79 -8.47 -1.45
C THR A 153 5.48 -7.47 -0.52
N ASP A 154 5.12 -6.20 -0.61
CA ASP A 154 5.68 -5.15 0.27
C ASP A 154 5.32 -5.43 1.73
N PHE A 155 4.06 -5.82 1.99
CA PHE A 155 3.57 -6.07 3.34
C PHE A 155 4.10 -7.38 3.95
N SER A 156 4.53 -8.33 3.13
CA SER A 156 5.13 -9.59 3.61
C SER A 156 6.47 -9.37 4.36
N LYS A 157 7.09 -8.20 4.21
CA LYS A 157 8.27 -7.76 4.98
C LYS A 157 7.86 -7.27 6.38
N ARG A 158 7.23 -8.16 7.15
CA ARG A 158 6.61 -7.85 8.45
C ARG A 158 7.55 -7.20 9.47
N ASP A 159 8.83 -7.53 9.42
CA ASP A 159 9.82 -7.00 10.36
C ASP A 159 9.93 -5.48 10.26
N GLU A 160 9.94 -4.95 9.03
CA GLU A 160 9.94 -3.53 8.78
C GLU A 160 8.69 -2.87 9.36
N TYR A 161 7.51 -3.39 9.04
CA TYR A 161 6.25 -2.85 9.55
C TYR A 161 6.16 -2.89 11.08
N ASN A 162 6.57 -4.00 11.69
CA ASN A 162 6.61 -4.12 13.15
C ASN A 162 7.57 -3.13 13.78
N ALA A 163 8.72 -2.83 13.14
CA ALA A 163 9.65 -1.84 13.63
C ALA A 163 9.02 -0.43 13.66
N TYR A 164 8.27 -0.05 12.61
CA TYR A 164 7.52 1.21 12.59
C TYR A 164 6.40 1.27 13.63
N LYS A 165 5.65 0.18 13.82
CA LYS A 165 4.61 0.11 14.89
C LYS A 165 5.19 0.32 16.29
N HIS A 166 6.41 -0.12 16.52
CA HIS A 166 7.09 -0.02 17.81
C HIS A 166 8.19 1.03 17.79
N THR A 167 7.90 2.23 17.43
CA THR A 167 8.69 3.45 17.19
C THR A 167 10.14 3.48 17.76
N MET A 168 10.42 2.78 18.83
CA MET A 168 11.74 2.68 19.45
C MET A 168 12.73 1.76 18.69
N ARG A 169 12.32 1.14 17.59
CA ARG A 169 13.15 0.23 16.80
C ARG A 169 13.62 0.83 15.48
N VAL A 170 13.15 2.02 15.14
CA VAL A 170 13.51 2.73 13.91
C VAL A 170 14.34 3.93 14.28
N PHE A 171 15.50 4.08 13.65
CA PHE A 171 16.42 5.18 13.88
C PHE A 171 17.06 5.63 12.56
N PRO A 172 17.55 6.89 12.48
CA PRO A 172 18.29 7.35 11.32
C PRO A 172 19.50 6.47 11.05
N SER A 173 19.75 6.14 9.80
CA SER A 173 20.93 5.38 9.40
C SER A 173 22.19 6.25 9.39
N PHE A 174 23.32 5.63 9.10
CA PHE A 174 24.54 6.34 8.73
C PHE A 174 24.31 7.22 7.50
N ASN A 175 25.13 8.24 7.30
CA ASN A 175 25.00 9.10 6.12
C ASN A 175 25.46 8.39 4.85
N SER A 176 26.52 7.60 4.97
CA SER A 176 27.10 6.85 3.87
C SER A 176 27.91 5.67 4.38
N ILE A 177 28.13 4.70 3.50
CA ILE A 177 29.04 3.59 3.68
C ILE A 177 30.03 3.64 2.54
N HIS A 178 31.31 3.70 2.86
CA HIS A 178 32.40 3.69 1.91
C HIS A 178 33.10 2.34 1.95
N ILE A 179 33.28 1.71 0.81
CA ILE A 179 34.10 0.52 0.65
C ILE A 179 35.40 0.97 0.00
N LEU A 180 36.51 0.78 0.72
CA LEU A 180 37.84 1.17 0.28
C LEU A 180 38.64 -0.04 -0.17
N ASP A 181 39.55 0.15 -1.11
CA ASP A 181 40.56 -0.83 -1.42
C ASP A 181 41.55 -0.96 -0.24
N ALA A 182 41.84 -2.18 0.16
CA ALA A 182 42.67 -2.43 1.35
C ALA A 182 44.14 -2.00 1.19
N ASN A 183 44.64 -1.92 -0.06
CA ASN A 183 46.03 -1.58 -0.34
C ASN A 183 46.23 -0.08 -0.67
N THR A 184 45.29 0.46 -1.48
CA THR A 184 45.41 1.85 -1.95
C THR A 184 44.65 2.83 -1.09
N MET A 185 43.70 2.35 -0.24
CA MET A 185 42.76 3.15 0.52
C MET A 185 41.83 4.02 -0.38
N GLU A 186 41.79 3.73 -1.67
CA GLU A 186 40.93 4.44 -2.58
C GLU A 186 39.49 3.94 -2.44
N GLU A 187 38.55 4.88 -2.57
CA GLU A 187 37.12 4.58 -2.51
C GLU A 187 36.70 3.81 -3.76
N GLN A 188 36.25 2.57 -3.55
CA GLN A 188 35.73 1.69 -4.60
C GLN A 188 34.22 1.89 -4.78
N ILE A 189 33.49 2.00 -3.67
CA ILE A 189 32.03 2.13 -3.68
C ILE A 189 31.61 3.06 -2.55
N ASN A 190 30.69 3.96 -2.85
CA ASN A 190 30.03 4.81 -1.88
C ASN A 190 28.51 4.59 -1.94
N PHE A 191 27.92 4.22 -0.81
CA PHE A 191 26.47 4.12 -0.65
C PHE A 191 25.98 5.32 0.14
N ASP A 192 25.22 6.20 -0.52
CA ASP A 192 24.51 7.29 0.16
C ASP A 192 23.29 6.72 0.91
N LEU A 193 23.30 6.83 2.22
CA LEU A 193 22.23 6.38 3.13
C LEU A 193 21.53 7.55 3.83
N SER A 194 21.80 8.79 3.40
CA SER A 194 21.21 9.99 4.01
C SER A 194 19.68 10.00 4.03
N ASN A 195 19.07 9.24 3.12
CA ASN A 195 17.62 9.09 2.92
C ASN A 195 17.15 7.69 3.33
N SER A 196 17.61 7.17 4.46
CA SER A 196 17.26 5.83 4.92
C SER A 196 16.92 5.76 6.40
N ALA A 197 16.22 4.69 6.77
CA ALA A 197 15.98 4.29 8.14
C ALA A 197 16.65 2.94 8.42
N SER A 198 17.17 2.80 9.62
CA SER A 198 17.63 1.51 10.15
C SER A 198 16.66 0.99 11.19
N TYR A 199 16.51 -0.33 11.25
CA TYR A 199 15.72 -1.00 12.28
C TYR A 199 16.37 -2.30 12.71
N GLN A 200 16.12 -2.69 13.96
CA GLN A 200 16.71 -3.88 14.57
C GLN A 200 15.74 -5.05 14.57
N ILE A 201 16.25 -6.23 14.23
CA ILE A 201 15.56 -7.50 14.35
C ILE A 201 16.41 -8.40 15.22
N TYR A 202 15.76 -9.12 16.13
CA TYR A 202 16.40 -10.17 16.89
C TYR A 202 16.00 -11.54 16.35
N ASN A 203 17.00 -12.34 15.98
CA ASN A 203 16.83 -13.72 15.55
C ASN A 203 17.00 -14.64 16.75
N ASP A 204 15.90 -15.10 17.33
CA ASP A 204 15.90 -15.97 18.53
C ASP A 204 16.64 -17.29 18.31
N LYS A 205 16.63 -17.83 17.11
CA LYS A 205 17.27 -19.13 16.82
C LYS A 205 18.79 -19.03 16.82
N GLU A 206 19.31 -17.97 16.23
CA GLU A 206 20.75 -17.74 16.09
C GLU A 206 21.32 -16.83 17.18
N LYS A 207 20.43 -16.27 18.05
CA LYS A 207 20.77 -15.29 19.09
C LYS A 207 21.58 -14.12 18.52
N GLU A 208 21.16 -13.65 17.38
CA GLU A 208 21.82 -12.62 16.60
C GLU A 208 20.95 -11.37 16.48
N THR A 209 21.55 -10.20 16.63
CA THR A 209 20.90 -8.94 16.30
C THR A 209 21.26 -8.55 14.87
N ILE A 210 20.26 -8.34 14.05
CA ILE A 210 20.41 -7.90 12.66
C ILE A 210 19.92 -6.45 12.57
N VAL A 211 20.78 -5.58 12.07
CA VAL A 211 20.40 -4.20 11.70
C VAL A 211 20.10 -4.20 10.20
N LYS A 212 18.89 -3.86 9.85
CA LYS A 212 18.49 -3.65 8.45
C LYS A 212 18.34 -2.16 8.19
N THR A 213 18.92 -1.71 7.09
CA THR A 213 18.80 -0.33 6.62
C THR A 213 18.02 -0.33 5.32
N LYS A 214 17.03 0.53 5.24
CA LYS A 214 16.17 0.67 4.08
C LYS A 214 16.15 2.11 3.60
N LEU A 215 16.39 2.31 2.31
CA LEU A 215 16.23 3.61 1.68
C LEU A 215 14.74 3.92 1.53
N PHE A 216 14.38 5.16 1.83
CA PHE A 216 13.03 5.68 1.61
C PHE A 216 12.77 5.92 0.12
N ASP A 217 11.57 5.61 -0.29
CA ASP A 217 11.01 5.95 -1.60
C ASP A 217 9.68 6.68 -1.38
N PRO A 218 9.73 7.93 -0.91
CA PRO A 218 8.55 8.66 -0.45
C PRO A 218 7.54 8.89 -1.56
N GLU A 219 8.00 9.10 -2.79
CA GLU A 219 7.11 9.28 -3.95
C GLU A 219 6.29 8.02 -4.22
N ARG A 220 6.95 6.87 -4.24
CA ARG A 220 6.29 5.58 -4.41
C ARG A 220 5.35 5.28 -3.24
N ASP A 221 5.79 5.48 -2.00
CA ASP A 221 4.98 5.22 -0.81
C ASP A 221 3.71 6.08 -0.83
N PHE A 222 3.80 7.33 -1.26
CA PHE A 222 2.65 8.22 -1.43
C PHE A 222 1.72 7.76 -2.56
N LYS A 223 2.26 7.45 -3.76
CA LYS A 223 1.47 6.93 -4.90
C LYS A 223 0.72 5.66 -4.48
N MET A 224 1.40 4.72 -3.82
CA MET A 224 0.81 3.46 -3.39
C MET A 224 -0.22 3.62 -2.26
N THR A 225 -0.02 4.54 -1.33
CA THR A 225 -1.02 4.91 -0.32
C THR A 225 -2.30 5.41 -0.98
N ARG A 226 -2.18 6.30 -1.98
CA ARG A 226 -3.33 6.79 -2.75
C ARG A 226 -4.04 5.68 -3.50
N ILE A 227 -3.31 4.73 -4.08
CA ILE A 227 -3.88 3.57 -4.77
C ILE A 227 -4.70 2.72 -3.80
N CYS A 228 -4.15 2.38 -2.62
CA CYS A 228 -4.89 1.64 -1.59
C CYS A 228 -6.17 2.37 -1.18
N SER A 229 -6.10 3.68 -0.95
CA SER A 229 -7.26 4.51 -0.60
C SER A 229 -8.32 4.52 -1.70
N ARG A 230 -7.91 4.57 -2.97
CA ARG A 230 -8.83 4.53 -4.13
C ARG A 230 -9.49 3.18 -4.31
N LEU A 231 -8.77 2.08 -4.04
CA LEU A 231 -9.35 0.73 -4.05
C LEU A 231 -10.41 0.59 -2.97
N ILE A 232 -10.12 1.05 -1.74
CA ILE A 232 -11.11 1.06 -0.64
C ILE A 232 -12.31 1.95 -1.01
N TYR A 233 -12.06 3.12 -1.60
CA TYR A 233 -13.12 4.03 -2.06
C TYR A 233 -14.06 3.32 -3.04
N ASN A 234 -13.55 2.67 -4.08
CA ASN A 234 -14.37 1.94 -5.03
C ASN A 234 -15.20 0.85 -4.34
N MET A 235 -14.59 0.07 -3.45
CA MET A 235 -15.28 -1.01 -2.73
C MET A 235 -16.42 -0.48 -1.83
N VAL A 236 -16.18 0.60 -1.09
CA VAL A 236 -17.11 1.11 -0.07
C VAL A 236 -18.16 2.02 -0.69
N GLU A 237 -17.73 2.99 -1.49
CA GLU A 237 -18.60 4.03 -2.03
C GLU A 237 -19.60 3.45 -3.04
N LEU A 238 -19.12 2.65 -4.00
CA LEU A 238 -20.01 2.02 -4.97
C LEU A 238 -21.01 1.07 -4.31
N ARG A 239 -20.55 0.35 -3.28
CA ARG A 239 -21.44 -0.52 -2.50
C ARG A 239 -22.48 0.29 -1.73
N SER A 240 -22.14 1.45 -1.19
CA SER A 240 -23.08 2.31 -0.46
C SER A 240 -24.22 2.81 -1.34
N ILE A 241 -24.00 2.96 -2.64
CA ILE A 241 -25.02 3.32 -3.62
C ILE A 241 -25.98 2.17 -3.88
N VAL A 242 -25.43 0.95 -4.02
CA VAL A 242 -26.24 -0.25 -4.35
C VAL A 242 -27.05 -0.75 -3.16
N PHE A 243 -26.50 -0.70 -1.95
CA PHE A 243 -27.07 -1.28 -0.74
C PHE A 243 -27.44 -0.25 0.34
N GLY A 244 -27.11 1.01 0.15
CA GLY A 244 -27.40 2.07 1.12
C GLY A 244 -28.80 2.64 0.91
N ASP A 245 -29.45 3.01 2.01
CA ASP A 245 -30.67 3.85 2.00
C ASP A 245 -30.36 5.30 1.65
N ARG A 246 -29.37 5.58 0.82
CA ARG A 246 -29.14 6.92 0.30
C ARG A 246 -30.32 7.28 -0.62
N LYS A 247 -31.41 7.71 0.01
CA LYS A 247 -32.43 8.49 -0.68
C LYS A 247 -31.69 9.70 -1.25
N GLU A 248 -31.74 9.83 -2.56
CA GLU A 248 -31.20 10.97 -3.30
C GLU A 248 -31.60 12.28 -2.58
N LYS A 249 -30.74 12.78 -1.72
CA LYS A 249 -30.84 14.16 -1.27
C LYS A 249 -30.39 15.00 -2.45
N ASN A 250 -31.36 15.46 -3.22
CA ASN A 250 -31.21 16.45 -4.31
C ASN A 250 -30.54 16.01 -5.62
N GLY A 251 -30.74 14.81 -6.15
CA GLY A 251 -30.57 14.51 -7.59
C GLY A 251 -29.23 14.76 -8.30
N ASN A 252 -28.22 15.32 -7.62
CA ASN A 252 -26.97 15.82 -8.21
C ASN A 252 -25.70 15.22 -7.57
N GLU A 253 -25.78 14.16 -6.77
CA GLU A 253 -24.57 13.54 -6.23
C GLU A 253 -23.85 12.78 -7.35
N LYS A 254 -22.78 13.38 -7.84
CA LYS A 254 -21.87 12.73 -8.79
C LYS A 254 -20.94 11.77 -8.02
N VAL A 255 -20.98 10.51 -8.36
CA VAL A 255 -20.04 9.52 -7.85
C VAL A 255 -18.94 9.31 -8.88
N ALA A 256 -17.70 9.41 -8.46
CA ALA A 256 -16.56 9.16 -9.31
C ALA A 256 -16.22 7.65 -9.30
N LEU A 257 -16.21 7.05 -10.48
CA LEU A 257 -15.65 5.71 -10.69
C LEU A 257 -14.16 5.84 -10.99
N ILE A 258 -13.34 5.11 -10.25
CA ILE A 258 -11.89 5.16 -10.45
C ILE A 258 -11.44 3.90 -11.19
N LEU A 259 -11.08 4.07 -12.46
CA LEU A 259 -10.46 3.02 -13.26
C LEU A 259 -8.94 3.07 -13.09
N PHE A 260 -8.32 1.89 -12.99
CA PHE A 260 -6.88 1.75 -12.84
C PHE A 260 -6.25 1.43 -14.20
N ASN A 261 -5.59 2.41 -14.79
CA ASN A 261 -4.87 2.24 -16.05
C ASN A 261 -3.54 1.52 -15.79
N GLN A 262 -3.19 0.56 -16.64
CA GLN A 262 -2.00 -0.27 -16.49
C GLN A 262 -0.71 0.56 -16.49
N GLU A 263 -0.57 1.53 -17.38
CA GLU A 263 0.62 2.37 -17.50
C GLU A 263 0.87 3.19 -16.22
N ASN A 264 -0.18 3.84 -15.70
CA ASN A 264 -0.10 4.61 -14.46
C ASN A 264 0.22 3.74 -13.24
N ILE A 265 -0.24 2.48 -13.26
CA ILE A 265 0.05 1.54 -12.19
C ILE A 265 1.49 1.07 -12.27
N GLU A 266 2.00 0.75 -13.45
CA GLU A 266 3.39 0.34 -13.63
C GLU A 266 4.38 1.42 -13.17
N ASP A 267 4.09 2.69 -13.47
CA ASP A 267 4.87 3.81 -12.94
C ASP A 267 4.80 3.90 -11.40
N SER A 268 3.61 3.70 -10.84
CA SER A 268 3.39 3.81 -9.38
C SER A 268 4.04 2.69 -8.57
N ILE A 269 4.11 1.47 -9.10
CA ILE A 269 4.71 0.32 -8.42
C ILE A 269 6.23 0.27 -8.54
N LYS A 270 6.79 0.98 -9.51
CA LYS A 270 8.24 1.01 -9.75
C LYS A 270 8.96 1.68 -8.60
N HIS A 271 10.08 1.08 -8.18
CA HIS A 271 10.97 1.71 -7.20
C HIS A 271 11.90 2.71 -7.90
N ASN A 272 12.02 3.90 -7.30
CA ASN A 272 12.92 4.95 -7.76
C ASN A 272 14.34 4.78 -7.19
N VAL A 273 14.50 3.95 -6.15
CA VAL A 273 15.79 3.68 -5.50
C VAL A 273 16.42 2.40 -6.03
N LYS A 274 17.71 2.45 -6.38
CA LYS A 274 18.44 1.31 -6.95
C LYS A 274 18.70 0.21 -5.90
N ILE A 275 19.05 0.62 -4.68
CA ILE A 275 19.30 -0.28 -3.56
C ILE A 275 18.21 -0.05 -2.53
N GLN A 276 17.41 -1.08 -2.25
CA GLN A 276 16.28 -0.95 -1.34
C GLN A 276 16.64 -1.32 0.10
N ASP A 277 17.40 -2.37 0.27
CA ASP A 277 17.70 -2.96 1.59
C ASP A 277 19.20 -3.27 1.73
N LEU A 278 19.78 -2.88 2.86
CA LEU A 278 21.11 -3.30 3.33
C LEU A 278 20.94 -4.01 4.66
N SER A 279 21.69 -5.08 4.90
CA SER A 279 21.62 -5.84 6.15
C SER A 279 23.00 -6.02 6.75
N PHE A 280 23.13 -5.70 8.03
CA PHE A 280 24.34 -5.92 8.82
C PHE A 280 23.99 -6.84 9.98
N SER A 281 24.75 -7.91 10.16
CA SER A 281 24.54 -8.83 11.28
C SER A 281 25.68 -8.69 12.29
N SER A 282 25.35 -8.69 13.57
CA SER A 282 26.34 -8.77 14.65
C SER A 282 25.98 -9.90 15.61
N LYS A 283 26.90 -10.85 15.81
CA LYS A 283 26.76 -11.85 16.85
C LYS A 283 27.32 -11.30 18.15
N LEU A 284 26.54 -11.41 19.21
CA LEU A 284 27.06 -11.15 20.56
C LEU A 284 28.16 -12.17 20.87
N ILE A 285 29.40 -11.75 20.74
CA ILE A 285 30.54 -12.55 21.22
C ILE A 285 30.42 -12.55 22.75
N LYS A 286 30.08 -13.72 23.32
CA LYS A 286 30.23 -13.90 24.76
C LYS A 286 31.71 -13.64 25.08
N ARG A 287 32.02 -12.52 25.75
CA ARG A 287 33.34 -12.40 26.42
C ARG A 287 33.38 -13.54 27.42
N GLN A 288 34.33 -14.45 27.19
CA GLN A 288 34.70 -15.48 28.16
C GLN A 288 35.33 -14.82 29.39
#